data_a098e2287a85ca603186e25926e9c7ce
#
_entry.id   a098e2287a85ca603186e25926e9c7ce
#
_cell.length_a   1.000
_cell.length_b   1.000
_cell.length_c   1.000
_cell.angle_alpha   90.00
_cell.angle_beta   90.00
_cell.angle_gamma   90.00
#
_symmetry.space_group_name_H-M   'P 1'
#
loop_
_entity.id
_entity.type
_entity.pdbx_description
1 polymer ?
#
loop_
_entity_poly.entity_id
_entity_poly.type
_entity_poly.pdbx_seq_one_letter_code
_entity_poly.pdbx_strand_id
1 'polypeptide(L)'
;MKKLIFFGLIFWMNLSANEIYNLVDEYRKGGISNIKSTLEKYLLDKSYWSNFLAKKDTKFGYFENMDFVFVASKKSQNLALYKLENQKFILQNQTSAIFGSNGNDKMVEGDLATPVGAYDLTAKLKNLDQYYGPLAFVTAYPNLYDRLQKKTGSGIWIHGLPLNGKREKATKGCIAIDNATLTRYEKEIDYKKTILITYPSDIVEASKDALATILHGIFVWRDAWINNDLDLYLSFYDESFVRFDGMKIAHFREYKKRVFAKDESKSIDFSDINIAPYPSEDGIERYRVRFTEDYKAQGGYKFNGTKELYVTIKAGKIKILVEK
;
A
#
# COMPACT_ATOMS: atom_id res chain seq x y z
N MET A 1 36.44 12.04 -27.68
CA MET A 1 35.17 11.63 -27.05
C MET A 1 35.28 11.25 -25.56
N LYS A 2 36.44 10.95 -24.98
CA LYS A 2 36.57 10.59 -23.54
C LYS A 2 36.56 11.77 -22.57
N LYS A 3 36.77 13.02 -23.00
CA LYS A 3 36.77 14.21 -22.11
C LYS A 3 35.40 14.77 -21.79
N LEU A 4 34.36 14.52 -22.60
CA LEU A 4 33.00 15.02 -22.34
C LEU A 4 32.26 14.27 -21.23
N ILE A 5 32.54 12.96 -21.07
CA ILE A 5 31.88 12.11 -20.05
C ILE A 5 32.39 12.46 -18.64
N PHE A 6 33.64 12.86 -18.52
CA PHE A 6 34.24 13.25 -17.21
C PHE A 6 33.70 14.62 -16.72
N PHE A 7 33.38 15.54 -17.63
CA PHE A 7 32.82 16.85 -17.28
C PHE A 7 31.36 16.76 -16.79
N GLY A 8 30.55 15.84 -17.35
CA GLY A 8 29.19 15.61 -16.94
C GLY A 8 29.07 15.00 -15.53
N LEU A 9 29.98 14.07 -15.18
CA LEU A 9 30.01 13.45 -13.85
C LEU A 9 30.40 14.44 -12.74
N ILE A 10 31.30 15.36 -13.00
CA ILE A 10 31.72 16.42 -12.04
C ILE A 10 30.58 17.42 -11.82
N PHE A 11 29.78 17.72 -12.84
CA PHE A 11 28.65 18.63 -12.74
C PHE A 11 27.52 18.08 -11.85
N TRP A 12 27.22 16.76 -11.97
CA TRP A 12 26.23 16.08 -11.12
C TRP A 12 26.67 15.96 -9.65
N MET A 13 27.95 15.72 -9.40
CA MET A 13 28.48 15.66 -8.03
C MET A 13 28.48 17.05 -7.36
N ASN A 14 28.65 18.13 -8.13
CA ASN A 14 28.64 19.49 -7.57
C ASN A 14 27.21 19.98 -7.18
N LEU A 15 26.16 19.56 -7.91
CA LEU A 15 24.78 19.91 -7.52
C LEU A 15 24.40 19.25 -6.19
N SER A 16 24.66 17.95 -6.03
CA SER A 16 24.35 17.25 -4.77
C SER A 16 25.20 17.73 -3.59
N ALA A 17 26.45 18.13 -3.81
CA ALA A 17 27.30 18.71 -2.78
C ALA A 17 26.78 20.09 -2.31
N ASN A 18 26.35 20.93 -3.25
CA ASN A 18 25.79 22.26 -2.92
C ASN A 18 24.50 22.16 -2.10
N GLU A 19 23.62 21.21 -2.39
CA GLU A 19 22.40 20.97 -1.58
C GLU A 19 22.75 20.58 -0.14
N ILE A 20 23.72 19.66 0.04
CA ILE A 20 24.17 19.29 1.38
C ILE A 20 24.79 20.48 2.12
N TYR A 21 25.63 21.27 1.45
CA TYR A 21 26.23 22.47 2.08
C TYR A 21 25.17 23.48 2.51
N ASN A 22 24.13 23.69 1.71
CA ASN A 22 23.02 24.57 2.05
C ASN A 22 22.26 24.07 3.29
N LEU A 23 21.93 22.77 3.35
CA LEU A 23 21.26 22.19 4.52
C LEU A 23 22.11 22.30 5.79
N VAL A 24 23.44 22.07 5.69
CA VAL A 24 24.36 22.25 6.83
C VAL A 24 24.45 23.69 7.27
N ASP A 25 24.45 24.66 6.34
CA ASP A 25 24.50 26.08 6.66
C ASP A 25 23.17 26.56 7.30
N GLU A 26 22.03 26.07 6.82
CA GLU A 26 20.72 26.32 7.44
C GLU A 26 20.66 25.76 8.87
N TYR A 27 21.17 24.53 9.08
CA TYR A 27 21.27 23.95 10.41
C TYR A 27 22.14 24.78 11.35
N ARG A 28 23.32 25.18 10.89
CA ARG A 28 24.26 25.98 11.65
C ARG A 28 23.68 27.34 12.06
N LYS A 29 22.85 27.95 11.20
CA LYS A 29 22.25 29.28 11.42
C LYS A 29 20.96 29.25 12.27
N GLY A 30 20.13 28.25 12.09
CA GLY A 30 18.78 28.23 12.66
C GLY A 30 18.39 26.92 13.36
N GLY A 31 19.31 25.97 13.47
CA GLY A 31 19.06 24.69 14.12
C GLY A 31 18.06 23.83 13.36
N ILE A 32 17.50 22.86 14.08
CA ILE A 32 16.58 21.86 13.53
C ILE A 32 15.31 22.45 12.92
N SER A 33 14.81 23.58 13.45
CA SER A 33 13.58 24.23 12.97
C SER A 33 13.69 24.70 11.52
N ASN A 34 14.83 25.29 11.14
CA ASN A 34 15.05 25.74 9.78
C ASN A 34 15.14 24.58 8.81
N ILE A 35 15.91 23.54 9.16
CA ILE A 35 16.01 22.32 8.33
C ILE A 35 14.65 21.66 8.17
N LYS A 36 13.86 21.55 9.25
CA LYS A 36 12.52 20.95 9.17
C LYS A 36 11.68 21.71 8.15
N SER A 37 11.64 23.03 8.21
CA SER A 37 10.88 23.85 7.27
C SER A 37 11.31 23.66 5.82
N THR A 38 12.62 23.54 5.57
CA THR A 38 13.15 23.29 4.23
C THR A 38 12.80 21.88 3.74
N LEU A 39 12.94 20.85 4.57
CA LEU A 39 12.62 19.47 4.20
C LEU A 39 11.11 19.28 3.96
N GLU A 40 10.25 19.94 4.73
CA GLU A 40 8.80 19.91 4.54
C GLU A 40 8.41 20.43 3.14
N LYS A 41 9.08 21.43 2.59
CA LYS A 41 8.83 21.92 1.22
C LYS A 41 9.05 20.84 0.17
N TYR A 42 10.08 19.98 0.34
CA TYR A 42 10.31 18.86 -0.57
C TYR A 42 9.19 17.81 -0.49
N LEU A 43 8.67 17.53 0.71
CA LEU A 43 7.56 16.59 0.87
C LEU A 43 6.27 17.08 0.17
N LEU A 44 6.10 18.42 0.05
CA LEU A 44 4.98 19.06 -0.61
C LEU A 44 5.20 19.27 -2.12
N ASP A 45 6.33 18.83 -2.68
CA ASP A 45 6.65 18.96 -4.10
C ASP A 45 6.54 17.63 -4.82
N LYS A 46 5.60 17.53 -5.77
CA LYS A 46 5.43 16.32 -6.60
C LYS A 46 6.70 15.97 -7.38
N SER A 47 7.49 16.97 -7.79
CA SER A 47 8.73 16.76 -8.56
C SER A 47 9.77 16.01 -7.73
N TYR A 48 9.86 16.30 -6.43
CA TYR A 48 10.70 15.54 -5.50
C TYR A 48 10.34 14.05 -5.51
N TRP A 49 9.05 13.72 -5.37
CA TRP A 49 8.56 12.34 -5.35
C TRP A 49 8.77 11.63 -6.68
N SER A 50 8.59 12.32 -7.80
CA SER A 50 8.88 11.79 -9.14
C SER A 50 10.36 11.42 -9.29
N ASN A 51 11.25 12.30 -8.85
CA ASN A 51 12.70 12.07 -8.86
C ASN A 51 13.11 10.95 -7.89
N PHE A 52 12.52 10.92 -6.69
CA PHE A 52 12.74 9.91 -5.67
C PHE A 52 12.39 8.50 -6.17
N LEU A 53 11.30 8.36 -6.93
CA LEU A 53 10.85 7.08 -7.50
C LEU A 53 11.53 6.73 -8.83
N ALA A 54 12.21 7.67 -9.49
CA ALA A 54 12.74 7.47 -10.84
C ALA A 54 13.62 6.22 -10.98
N LYS A 55 14.46 5.94 -9.98
CA LYS A 55 15.40 4.81 -9.96
C LYS A 55 14.88 3.57 -9.23
N LYS A 56 13.66 3.62 -8.66
CA LYS A 56 13.07 2.49 -7.93
C LYS A 56 12.26 1.61 -8.87
N ASP A 57 12.22 0.32 -8.58
CA ASP A 57 11.25 -0.59 -9.19
C ASP A 57 9.93 -0.45 -8.40
N THR A 58 8.88 -0.06 -9.09
CA THR A 58 7.58 0.25 -8.47
C THR A 58 6.44 -0.58 -9.04
N LYS A 59 6.75 -1.61 -9.83
CA LYS A 59 5.73 -2.38 -10.57
C LYS A 59 4.59 -2.93 -9.70
N PHE A 60 4.84 -3.24 -8.45
CA PHE A 60 3.82 -3.73 -7.51
C PHE A 60 3.50 -2.74 -6.39
N GLY A 61 3.94 -1.47 -6.52
CA GLY A 61 3.71 -0.44 -5.51
C GLY A 61 5.00 0.12 -4.91
N TYR A 62 4.85 0.83 -3.79
CA TYR A 62 5.94 1.40 -3.01
C TYR A 62 5.85 0.92 -1.56
N PHE A 63 6.91 0.35 -1.02
CA PHE A 63 6.91 -0.24 0.32
C PHE A 63 8.15 0.16 1.11
N GLU A 64 7.96 0.66 2.33
CA GLU A 64 9.05 1.01 3.26
C GLU A 64 9.34 -0.12 4.24
N ASN A 65 8.33 -0.92 4.64
CA ASN A 65 8.49 -1.96 5.65
C ASN A 65 7.94 -3.35 5.26
N MET A 66 7.71 -3.59 3.96
CA MET A 66 7.39 -4.93 3.43
C MET A 66 8.64 -5.54 2.80
N ASP A 67 8.83 -6.83 3.05
CA ASP A 67 9.96 -7.58 2.51
C ASP A 67 9.58 -8.43 1.28
N PHE A 68 8.29 -8.85 1.20
CA PHE A 68 7.81 -9.74 0.15
C PHE A 68 6.45 -9.31 -0.40
N VAL A 69 6.25 -9.62 -1.68
CA VAL A 69 4.97 -9.44 -2.36
C VAL A 69 4.60 -10.73 -3.08
N PHE A 70 3.45 -11.32 -2.73
CA PHE A 70 2.79 -12.31 -3.56
C PHE A 70 1.95 -11.61 -4.62
N VAL A 71 2.12 -12.01 -5.86
CA VAL A 71 1.34 -11.53 -7.00
C VAL A 71 0.61 -12.72 -7.61
N ALA A 72 -0.71 -12.70 -7.53
CA ALA A 72 -1.59 -13.72 -8.05
C ALA A 72 -2.36 -13.22 -9.27
N SER A 73 -2.39 -13.99 -10.35
CA SER A 73 -3.23 -13.74 -11.51
C SER A 73 -4.25 -14.87 -11.68
N LYS A 74 -5.53 -14.54 -11.56
CA LYS A 74 -6.61 -15.53 -11.76
C LYS A 74 -6.66 -16.02 -13.20
N LYS A 75 -6.44 -15.13 -14.17
CA LYS A 75 -6.41 -15.46 -15.61
C LYS A 75 -5.27 -16.40 -15.96
N SER A 76 -4.07 -16.10 -15.51
CA SER A 76 -2.87 -16.90 -15.79
C SER A 76 -2.73 -18.12 -14.87
N GLN A 77 -3.59 -18.26 -13.87
CA GLN A 77 -3.57 -19.34 -12.88
C GLN A 77 -2.19 -19.54 -12.25
N ASN A 78 -1.57 -18.46 -11.80
CA ASN A 78 -0.26 -18.49 -11.16
C ASN A 78 -0.19 -17.60 -9.91
N LEU A 79 0.77 -17.94 -9.06
CA LEU A 79 1.21 -17.18 -7.92
C LEU A 79 2.72 -16.99 -8.02
N ALA A 80 3.18 -15.74 -8.03
CA ALA A 80 4.59 -15.38 -8.01
C ALA A 80 4.95 -14.75 -6.66
N LEU A 81 6.12 -15.08 -6.12
CA LEU A 81 6.72 -14.46 -4.95
C LEU A 81 7.86 -13.55 -5.38
N TYR A 82 7.80 -12.29 -5.00
CA TYR A 82 8.87 -11.33 -5.16
C TYR A 82 9.42 -10.91 -3.80
N LYS A 83 10.75 -10.82 -3.70
CA LYS A 83 11.45 -10.20 -2.58
C LYS A 83 11.77 -8.75 -2.94
N LEU A 84 11.50 -7.83 -2.03
CA LEU A 84 11.92 -6.44 -2.18
C LEU A 84 13.32 -6.29 -1.58
N GLU A 85 14.31 -6.10 -2.44
CA GLU A 85 15.71 -5.97 -2.06
C GLU A 85 16.37 -4.85 -2.85
N ASN A 86 17.06 -3.94 -2.16
CA ASN A 86 17.69 -2.77 -2.79
C ASN A 86 16.71 -1.99 -3.70
N GLN A 87 15.44 -1.88 -3.28
CA GLN A 87 14.35 -1.19 -3.98
C GLN A 87 14.02 -1.79 -5.36
N LYS A 88 14.23 -3.10 -5.51
CA LYS A 88 13.87 -3.89 -6.70
C LYS A 88 13.04 -5.08 -6.27
N PHE A 89 12.03 -5.42 -7.07
CA PHE A 89 11.26 -6.65 -6.92
C PHE A 89 11.97 -7.79 -7.64
N ILE A 90 12.64 -8.65 -6.87
CA ILE A 90 13.39 -9.80 -7.37
C ILE A 90 12.48 -11.03 -7.30
N LEU A 91 12.15 -11.59 -8.46
CA LEU A 91 11.38 -12.82 -8.54
C LEU A 91 12.11 -13.96 -7.85
N GLN A 92 11.51 -14.51 -6.79
CA GLN A 92 12.04 -15.68 -6.08
C GLN A 92 11.54 -16.98 -6.72
N ASN A 93 10.26 -17.01 -7.05
CA ASN A 93 9.61 -18.13 -7.68
C ASN A 93 8.25 -17.73 -8.27
N GLN A 94 7.81 -18.51 -9.27
CA GLN A 94 6.46 -18.49 -9.79
C GLN A 94 5.99 -19.94 -9.92
N THR A 95 4.75 -20.21 -9.48
CA THR A 95 4.15 -21.53 -9.51
C THR A 95 2.73 -21.46 -10.06
N SER A 96 2.24 -22.57 -10.62
CA SER A 96 0.83 -22.70 -10.94
C SER A 96 -0.01 -22.66 -9.67
N ALA A 97 -1.13 -21.98 -9.73
CA ALA A 97 -2.06 -21.84 -8.62
C ALA A 97 -3.48 -22.18 -9.04
N ILE A 98 -4.23 -22.78 -8.12
CA ILE A 98 -5.64 -23.08 -8.30
C ILE A 98 -6.43 -22.05 -7.50
N PHE A 99 -7.39 -21.44 -8.16
CA PHE A 99 -8.29 -20.43 -7.59
C PHE A 99 -9.71 -20.95 -7.42
N GLY A 100 -10.58 -20.13 -6.87
CA GLY A 100 -12.01 -20.39 -6.82
C GLY A 100 -12.60 -20.68 -8.19
N SER A 101 -13.62 -21.54 -8.25
CA SER A 101 -14.26 -21.92 -9.52
C SER A 101 -15.02 -20.76 -10.19
N ASN A 102 -15.42 -19.76 -9.41
CA ASN A 102 -15.99 -18.52 -9.94
C ASN A 102 -14.88 -17.54 -10.30
N GLY A 103 -14.79 -17.17 -11.58
CA GLY A 103 -13.78 -16.26 -12.10
C GLY A 103 -13.91 -14.81 -11.63
N ASN A 104 -15.09 -14.37 -11.17
CA ASN A 104 -15.35 -12.99 -10.72
C ASN A 104 -14.71 -12.70 -9.35
N ASP A 105 -14.73 -11.42 -8.96
CA ASP A 105 -14.32 -11.02 -7.60
C ASP A 105 -15.25 -11.62 -6.54
N LYS A 106 -14.68 -11.88 -5.35
CA LYS A 106 -15.45 -12.39 -4.22
C LYS A 106 -16.34 -11.32 -3.61
N MET A 107 -17.66 -11.59 -3.59
CA MET A 107 -18.67 -10.67 -3.04
C MET A 107 -19.36 -11.22 -1.81
N VAL A 108 -19.75 -12.50 -1.82
CA VAL A 108 -20.52 -13.09 -0.72
C VAL A 108 -19.96 -14.44 -0.31
N GLU A 109 -20.27 -14.85 0.91
CA GLU A 109 -19.92 -16.20 1.38
C GLU A 109 -20.54 -17.27 0.46
N GLY A 110 -19.76 -18.29 0.13
CA GLY A 110 -20.23 -19.40 -0.71
C GLY A 110 -20.22 -19.14 -2.22
N ASP A 111 -19.84 -17.95 -2.70
CA ASP A 111 -19.79 -17.62 -4.14
C ASP A 111 -18.67 -18.30 -4.93
N LEU A 112 -17.83 -19.07 -4.26
CA LEU A 112 -16.70 -19.83 -4.82
C LEU A 112 -15.66 -18.98 -5.54
N ALA A 113 -15.63 -17.65 -5.29
CA ALA A 113 -14.70 -16.71 -5.91
C ALA A 113 -13.47 -16.46 -5.02
N THR A 114 -12.31 -16.28 -5.64
CA THR A 114 -11.11 -15.74 -4.98
C THR A 114 -11.16 -14.21 -5.02
N PRO A 115 -10.95 -13.53 -3.89
CA PRO A 115 -11.03 -12.08 -3.85
C PRO A 115 -9.93 -11.40 -4.68
N VAL A 116 -10.29 -10.27 -5.29
CA VAL A 116 -9.43 -9.36 -6.04
C VAL A 116 -9.08 -8.17 -5.15
N GLY A 117 -7.82 -7.76 -5.11
CA GLY A 117 -7.38 -6.66 -4.25
C GLY A 117 -6.00 -6.88 -3.65
N ALA A 118 -5.71 -6.16 -2.57
CA ALA A 118 -4.44 -6.22 -1.83
C ALA A 118 -4.70 -6.58 -0.36
N TYR A 119 -4.08 -7.67 0.11
CA TYR A 119 -4.36 -8.29 1.41
C TYR A 119 -3.07 -8.58 2.17
N ASP A 120 -3.01 -8.17 3.43
CA ASP A 120 -1.96 -8.62 4.34
C ASP A 120 -2.14 -10.11 4.62
N LEU A 121 -1.06 -10.79 5.01
CA LEU A 121 -1.14 -12.10 5.63
C LEU A 121 -1.24 -11.93 7.15
N THR A 122 -2.25 -12.53 7.76
CA THR A 122 -2.58 -12.33 9.18
C THR A 122 -2.12 -13.45 10.09
N ALA A 123 -1.98 -14.65 9.54
CA ALA A 123 -1.52 -15.81 10.30
C ALA A 123 -0.87 -16.85 9.38
N LYS A 124 -0.07 -17.72 10.00
CA LYS A 124 0.44 -18.97 9.43
C LYS A 124 -0.13 -20.12 10.25
N LEU A 125 -0.85 -21.03 9.61
CA LEU A 125 -1.49 -22.17 10.23
C LEU A 125 -0.74 -23.47 9.89
N LYS A 126 -0.61 -24.34 10.87
CA LYS A 126 -0.06 -25.70 10.73
C LYS A 126 -1.04 -26.70 11.35
N ASN A 127 -0.80 -27.99 11.13
CA ASN A 127 -1.66 -29.09 11.65
C ASN A 127 -3.12 -28.93 11.19
N LEU A 128 -3.29 -28.59 9.92
CA LEU A 128 -4.59 -28.46 9.27
C LEU A 128 -5.11 -29.83 8.84
N ASP A 129 -6.39 -29.85 8.44
CA ASP A 129 -6.91 -31.00 7.69
C ASP A 129 -6.02 -31.25 6.47
N GLN A 130 -5.77 -32.52 6.20
CA GLN A 130 -4.91 -32.98 5.10
C GLN A 130 -5.29 -32.40 3.72
N TYR A 131 -6.54 -31.96 3.56
CA TYR A 131 -7.05 -31.33 2.36
C TYR A 131 -6.30 -30.02 2.03
N TYR A 132 -5.82 -29.29 3.05
CA TYR A 132 -5.12 -28.02 2.89
C TYR A 132 -3.60 -28.15 2.77
N GLY A 133 -3.07 -29.39 2.71
CA GLY A 133 -1.64 -29.63 2.65
C GLY A 133 -0.92 -29.36 3.97
N PRO A 134 0.41 -29.05 3.94
CA PRO A 134 1.23 -28.97 5.15
C PRO A 134 0.99 -27.72 6.00
N LEU A 135 0.52 -26.65 5.41
CA LEU A 135 0.29 -25.36 6.08
C LEU A 135 -0.60 -24.42 5.25
N ALA A 136 -0.99 -23.30 5.84
CA ALA A 136 -1.65 -22.21 5.13
C ALA A 136 -1.21 -20.83 5.64
N PHE A 137 -1.21 -19.85 4.76
CA PHE A 137 -1.15 -18.43 5.10
C PHE A 137 -2.56 -17.83 4.98
N VAL A 138 -3.03 -17.23 6.05
CA VAL A 138 -4.35 -16.60 6.13
C VAL A 138 -4.27 -15.18 5.58
N THR A 139 -5.15 -14.82 4.67
CA THR A 139 -5.27 -13.45 4.15
C THR A 139 -6.21 -12.60 5.01
N ALA A 140 -6.05 -11.28 4.95
CA ALA A 140 -6.91 -10.32 5.64
C ALA A 140 -8.27 -10.10 4.95
N TYR A 141 -8.73 -11.04 4.09
CA TYR A 141 -10.06 -10.92 3.49
C TYR A 141 -11.18 -11.26 4.50
N PRO A 142 -12.28 -10.49 4.58
CA PRO A 142 -12.48 -9.18 3.95
C PRO A 142 -11.71 -8.08 4.70
N ASN A 143 -10.97 -7.25 3.95
CA ASN A 143 -10.30 -6.09 4.51
C ASN A 143 -11.28 -4.93 4.80
N LEU A 144 -10.79 -3.76 5.17
CA LEU A 144 -11.65 -2.62 5.48
C LEU A 144 -12.49 -2.19 4.26
N TYR A 145 -11.87 -2.09 3.08
CA TYR A 145 -12.56 -1.68 1.86
C TYR A 145 -13.65 -2.67 1.47
N ASP A 146 -13.35 -3.97 1.52
CA ASP A 146 -14.31 -5.04 1.23
C ASP A 146 -15.54 -4.97 2.14
N ARG A 147 -15.32 -4.81 3.46
CA ARG A 147 -16.41 -4.69 4.44
C ARG A 147 -17.32 -3.49 4.17
N LEU A 148 -16.75 -2.34 3.80
CA LEU A 148 -17.53 -1.15 3.44
C LEU A 148 -18.26 -1.32 2.11
N GLN A 149 -17.75 -2.18 1.21
CA GLN A 149 -18.48 -2.64 0.01
C GLN A 149 -19.48 -3.77 0.32
N LYS A 150 -19.70 -4.10 1.61
CA LYS A 150 -20.61 -5.16 2.09
C LYS A 150 -20.23 -6.56 1.59
N LYS A 151 -18.97 -6.80 1.23
CA LYS A 151 -18.49 -8.13 0.92
C LYS A 151 -18.46 -8.99 2.18
N THR A 152 -18.82 -10.29 2.03
CA THR A 152 -18.95 -11.22 3.14
C THR A 152 -18.12 -12.49 2.93
N GLY A 153 -18.12 -13.37 3.94
CA GLY A 153 -17.30 -14.56 3.99
C GLY A 153 -15.95 -14.31 4.66
N SER A 154 -15.17 -15.35 4.82
CA SER A 154 -13.86 -15.36 5.48
C SER A 154 -13.06 -16.59 5.09
N GLY A 155 -11.89 -16.83 5.71
CA GLY A 155 -11.13 -18.07 5.51
C GLY A 155 -10.52 -18.21 4.12
N ILE A 156 -10.10 -17.11 3.50
CA ILE A 156 -9.34 -17.13 2.25
C ILE A 156 -7.87 -17.30 2.58
N TRP A 157 -7.29 -18.41 2.13
CA TRP A 157 -5.93 -18.82 2.43
C TRP A 157 -5.10 -19.05 1.17
N ILE A 158 -3.77 -18.89 1.31
CA ILE A 158 -2.80 -19.53 0.40
C ILE A 158 -2.41 -20.83 1.08
N HIS A 159 -2.74 -22.01 0.49
CA HIS A 159 -2.53 -23.31 1.11
C HIS A 159 -1.98 -24.35 0.12
N GLY A 160 -1.65 -25.52 0.62
CA GLY A 160 -1.14 -26.64 -0.17
C GLY A 160 -2.22 -27.46 -0.87
N LEU A 161 -1.77 -28.45 -1.60
CA LEU A 161 -2.62 -29.48 -2.19
C LEU A 161 -2.87 -30.62 -1.19
N PRO A 162 -3.98 -31.37 -1.31
CA PRO A 162 -4.26 -32.49 -0.44
C PRO A 162 -3.08 -33.46 -0.33
N LEU A 163 -2.77 -33.86 0.91
CA LEU A 163 -1.69 -34.82 1.19
C LEU A 163 -2.05 -36.22 0.70
N ASN A 164 -3.35 -36.56 0.79
CA ASN A 164 -3.91 -37.85 0.33
C ASN A 164 -5.13 -37.51 -0.54
N GLY A 165 -5.18 -38.08 -1.74
CA GLY A 165 -6.35 -37.94 -2.61
C GLY A 165 -6.07 -37.24 -3.93
N LYS A 166 -7.14 -37.00 -4.70
CA LYS A 166 -7.07 -36.35 -6.01
C LYS A 166 -7.14 -34.86 -5.87
N ARG A 167 -6.34 -34.20 -6.69
CA ARG A 167 -6.36 -32.75 -6.84
C ARG A 167 -7.68 -32.30 -7.48
N GLU A 168 -8.38 -31.36 -6.85
CA GLU A 168 -9.52 -30.68 -7.45
C GLU A 168 -9.05 -29.63 -8.51
N LYS A 169 -9.91 -29.37 -9.49
CA LYS A 169 -9.62 -28.39 -10.55
C LYS A 169 -9.80 -26.95 -10.09
N ALA A 170 -10.52 -26.71 -9.00
CA ALA A 170 -10.80 -25.41 -8.44
C ALA A 170 -10.94 -25.48 -6.93
N THR A 171 -10.76 -24.34 -6.25
CA THR A 171 -11.02 -24.18 -4.81
C THR A 171 -12.39 -23.54 -4.58
N LYS A 172 -12.75 -23.36 -3.31
CA LYS A 172 -13.94 -22.59 -2.90
C LYS A 172 -13.63 -21.10 -2.64
N GLY A 173 -12.48 -20.62 -3.13
CA GLY A 173 -12.04 -19.22 -3.00
C GLY A 173 -10.60 -19.04 -2.51
N CYS A 174 -9.98 -20.06 -1.94
CA CYS A 174 -8.57 -20.05 -1.56
C CYS A 174 -7.63 -20.06 -2.79
N ILE A 175 -6.35 -19.86 -2.57
CA ILE A 175 -5.29 -20.04 -3.55
C ILE A 175 -4.50 -21.28 -3.16
N ALA A 176 -4.59 -22.36 -3.94
CA ALA A 176 -3.87 -23.59 -3.67
C ALA A 176 -2.66 -23.74 -4.60
N ILE A 177 -1.49 -24.08 -4.03
CA ILE A 177 -0.23 -24.31 -4.73
C ILE A 177 0.41 -25.62 -4.33
N ASP A 178 1.44 -26.05 -5.02
CA ASP A 178 2.16 -27.27 -4.69
C ASP A 178 2.80 -27.20 -3.28
N ASN A 179 2.84 -28.35 -2.61
CA ASN A 179 3.27 -28.45 -1.22
C ASN A 179 4.77 -28.15 -1.03
N ALA A 180 5.60 -28.46 -2.00
CA ALA A 180 7.05 -28.23 -1.91
C ALA A 180 7.34 -26.73 -1.96
N THR A 181 6.72 -26.01 -2.89
CA THR A 181 6.82 -24.53 -3.00
C THR A 181 6.27 -23.86 -1.76
N LEU A 182 5.11 -24.28 -1.26
CA LEU A 182 4.52 -23.71 -0.05
C LEU A 182 5.42 -23.88 1.18
N THR A 183 6.02 -25.08 1.35
CA THR A 183 6.95 -25.36 2.45
C THR A 183 8.24 -24.54 2.33
N ARG A 184 8.68 -24.26 1.11
CA ARG A 184 9.81 -23.36 0.87
C ARG A 184 9.45 -21.92 1.28
N TYR A 185 8.30 -21.40 0.86
CA TYR A 185 7.83 -20.08 1.25
C TYR A 185 7.70 -19.91 2.77
N GLU A 186 7.27 -20.96 3.48
CA GLU A 186 7.21 -20.93 4.95
C GLU A 186 8.55 -20.59 5.61
N LYS A 187 9.66 -21.04 5.02
CA LYS A 187 11.01 -20.83 5.54
C LYS A 187 11.61 -19.49 5.11
N GLU A 188 11.17 -18.96 3.97
CA GLU A 188 11.75 -17.77 3.34
C GLU A 188 11.08 -16.47 3.76
N ILE A 189 9.76 -16.48 4.01
CA ILE A 189 9.01 -15.24 4.22
C ILE A 189 8.69 -14.99 5.70
N ASP A 190 8.74 -13.73 6.09
CA ASP A 190 7.96 -13.24 7.24
C ASP A 190 6.56 -12.84 6.73
N TYR A 191 5.53 -13.62 7.10
CA TYR A 191 4.17 -13.36 6.64
C TYR A 191 3.65 -12.00 7.11
N LYS A 192 4.15 -11.46 8.24
CA LYS A 192 3.76 -10.13 8.74
C LYS A 192 4.31 -8.99 7.89
N LYS A 193 5.36 -9.27 7.12
CA LYS A 193 5.99 -8.33 6.17
C LYS A 193 5.76 -8.75 4.72
N THR A 194 4.66 -9.46 4.48
CA THR A 194 4.29 -9.98 3.16
C THR A 194 2.87 -9.53 2.83
N ILE A 195 2.69 -8.99 1.63
CA ILE A 195 1.39 -8.63 1.07
C ILE A 195 1.05 -9.52 -0.12
N LEU A 196 -0.23 -9.89 -0.27
CA LEU A 196 -0.78 -10.54 -1.45
C LEU A 196 -1.53 -9.52 -2.30
N ILE A 197 -1.21 -9.44 -3.59
CA ILE A 197 -1.97 -8.68 -4.58
C ILE A 197 -2.57 -9.68 -5.57
N THR A 198 -3.90 -9.71 -5.68
CA THR A 198 -4.63 -10.61 -6.57
C THR A 198 -5.25 -9.82 -7.71
N TYR A 199 -4.88 -10.17 -8.94
CA TYR A 199 -5.39 -9.58 -10.16
C TYR A 199 -6.45 -10.48 -10.80
N PRO A 200 -7.57 -9.92 -11.32
CA PRO A 200 -8.61 -10.71 -12.00
C PRO A 200 -8.13 -11.20 -13.37
N SER A 201 -7.27 -10.43 -14.00
CA SER A 201 -6.77 -10.62 -15.37
C SER A 201 -5.23 -10.53 -15.42
N ASP A 202 -4.72 -9.89 -16.45
CA ASP A 202 -3.28 -9.60 -16.57
C ASP A 202 -2.83 -8.62 -15.49
N ILE A 203 -1.58 -8.75 -15.06
CA ILE A 203 -0.99 -7.89 -14.04
C ILE A 203 -0.82 -6.48 -14.64
N VAL A 204 -1.36 -5.49 -13.96
CA VAL A 204 -1.17 -4.08 -14.30
C VAL A 204 -0.16 -3.50 -13.31
N GLU A 205 0.97 -3.05 -13.85
CA GLU A 205 2.02 -2.44 -13.03
C GLU A 205 1.61 -1.04 -12.55
N ALA A 206 1.98 -0.70 -11.31
CA ALA A 206 1.77 0.63 -10.77
C ALA A 206 2.69 1.66 -11.47
N SER A 207 2.12 2.75 -11.94
CA SER A 207 2.92 3.79 -12.57
C SER A 207 3.66 4.64 -11.54
N LYS A 208 4.88 5.07 -11.86
CA LYS A 208 5.66 5.97 -11.01
C LYS A 208 4.96 7.30 -10.78
N ASP A 209 4.24 7.81 -11.79
CA ASP A 209 3.47 9.05 -11.67
C ASP A 209 2.31 8.91 -10.70
N ALA A 210 1.59 7.79 -10.73
CA ALA A 210 0.51 7.51 -9.78
C ALA A 210 1.05 7.46 -8.35
N LEU A 211 2.16 6.73 -8.12
CA LEU A 211 2.78 6.64 -6.79
C LEU A 211 3.34 7.98 -6.31
N ALA A 212 3.97 8.77 -7.19
CA ALA A 212 4.41 10.14 -6.87
C ALA A 212 3.23 11.06 -6.53
N THR A 213 2.12 10.93 -7.26
CA THR A 213 0.88 11.65 -6.96
C THR A 213 0.31 11.28 -5.59
N ILE A 214 0.37 10.00 -5.22
CA ILE A 214 -0.13 9.53 -3.91
C ILE A 214 0.79 10.03 -2.80
N LEU A 215 2.11 9.87 -2.91
CA LEU A 215 3.06 10.34 -1.91
C LEU A 215 2.94 11.86 -1.70
N HIS A 216 2.99 12.64 -2.78
CA HIS A 216 2.74 14.08 -2.72
C HIS A 216 1.40 14.39 -2.05
N GLY A 217 0.33 13.72 -2.48
CA GLY A 217 -1.02 13.99 -2.01
C GLY A 217 -1.20 13.74 -0.52
N ILE A 218 -0.66 12.65 0.04
CA ILE A 218 -0.77 12.38 1.49
C ILE A 218 0.01 13.39 2.33
N PHE A 219 1.14 13.92 1.83
CA PHE A 219 1.88 14.95 2.55
C PHE A 219 1.21 16.32 2.46
N VAL A 220 0.61 16.70 1.32
CA VAL A 220 -0.22 17.93 1.23
C VAL A 220 -1.49 17.81 2.09
N TRP A 221 -2.13 16.65 2.12
CA TRP A 221 -3.26 16.37 3.02
C TRP A 221 -2.86 16.50 4.50
N ARG A 222 -1.68 15.96 4.90
CA ARG A 222 -1.10 16.11 6.24
C ARG A 222 -0.84 17.59 6.57
N ASP A 223 -0.23 18.33 5.64
CA ASP A 223 0.09 19.74 5.81
C ASP A 223 -1.19 20.59 6.01
N ALA A 224 -2.23 20.35 5.20
CA ALA A 224 -3.52 21.00 5.39
C ALA A 224 -4.11 20.73 6.79
N TRP A 225 -3.93 19.51 7.30
CA TRP A 225 -4.37 19.14 8.65
C TRP A 225 -3.56 19.87 9.73
N ILE A 226 -2.23 19.93 9.59
CA ILE A 226 -1.32 20.63 10.53
C ILE A 226 -1.67 22.12 10.59
N ASN A 227 -1.91 22.76 9.44
CA ASN A 227 -2.13 24.20 9.31
C ASN A 227 -3.60 24.62 9.48
N ASN A 228 -4.49 23.70 9.89
CA ASN A 228 -5.94 23.95 10.03
C ASN A 228 -6.63 24.46 8.74
N ASP A 229 -6.09 24.12 7.56
CA ASP A 229 -6.73 24.40 6.27
C ASP A 229 -7.82 23.35 5.98
N LEU A 230 -9.02 23.63 6.49
CA LEU A 230 -10.16 22.71 6.38
C LEU A 230 -10.57 22.47 4.93
N ASP A 231 -10.58 23.50 4.09
CA ASP A 231 -11.05 23.42 2.71
C ASP A 231 -10.09 22.56 1.88
N LEU A 232 -8.79 22.81 1.97
CA LEU A 232 -7.79 21.98 1.33
C LEU A 232 -7.84 20.55 1.85
N TYR A 233 -7.91 20.35 3.18
CA TYR A 233 -8.04 19.01 3.80
C TYR A 233 -9.23 18.25 3.24
N LEU A 234 -10.43 18.84 3.22
CA LEU A 234 -11.65 18.21 2.73
C LEU A 234 -11.65 18.00 1.22
N SER A 235 -10.87 18.77 0.47
CA SER A 235 -10.74 18.61 -0.98
C SER A 235 -10.15 17.25 -1.39
N PHE A 236 -9.44 16.57 -0.50
CA PHE A 236 -8.88 15.24 -0.72
C PHE A 236 -9.91 14.12 -0.66
N TYR A 237 -11.08 14.35 -0.10
CA TYR A 237 -12.11 13.32 0.05
C TYR A 237 -13.03 13.25 -1.16
N ASP A 238 -13.31 12.01 -1.59
CA ASP A 238 -14.27 11.77 -2.66
C ASP A 238 -15.72 11.92 -2.16
N GLU A 239 -16.65 12.24 -3.05
CA GLU A 239 -18.06 12.32 -2.68
C GLU A 239 -18.65 10.96 -2.22
N SER A 240 -18.04 9.86 -2.67
CA SER A 240 -18.37 8.50 -2.23
C SER A 240 -17.68 8.07 -0.94
N PHE A 241 -16.92 8.95 -0.29
CA PHE A 241 -16.13 8.63 0.91
C PHE A 241 -16.96 8.02 2.02
N VAL A 242 -16.41 6.97 2.63
CA VAL A 242 -16.93 6.35 3.84
C VAL A 242 -15.80 6.12 4.84
N ARG A 243 -15.94 6.63 6.07
CA ARG A 243 -15.01 6.34 7.16
C ARG A 243 -15.19 4.90 7.64
N PHE A 244 -14.17 4.34 8.31
CA PHE A 244 -14.15 2.95 8.79
C PHE A 244 -15.37 2.52 9.60
N ASP A 245 -16.08 3.47 10.27
CA ASP A 245 -17.27 3.24 11.07
C ASP A 245 -18.59 3.47 10.30
N GLY A 246 -18.51 3.66 8.99
CA GLY A 246 -19.68 3.89 8.13
C GLY A 246 -20.10 5.36 7.97
N MET A 247 -19.38 6.31 8.60
CA MET A 247 -19.68 7.74 8.45
C MET A 247 -19.42 8.20 7.02
N LYS A 248 -20.46 8.70 6.34
CA LYS A 248 -20.39 9.23 4.97
C LYS A 248 -19.87 10.67 4.93
N ILE A 249 -19.48 11.11 3.75
CA ILE A 249 -18.81 12.39 3.50
C ILE A 249 -19.55 13.62 4.09
N ALA A 250 -20.87 13.71 4.00
CA ALA A 250 -21.62 14.85 4.51
C ALA A 250 -21.45 15.00 6.03
N HIS A 251 -21.63 13.92 6.80
CA HIS A 251 -21.43 13.93 8.24
C HIS A 251 -19.96 14.10 8.63
N PHE A 252 -19.05 13.54 7.81
CA PHE A 252 -17.61 13.70 8.03
C PHE A 252 -17.17 15.16 7.86
N ARG A 253 -17.68 15.89 6.88
CA ARG A 253 -17.43 17.33 6.71
C ARG A 253 -17.84 18.11 7.96
N GLU A 254 -19.04 17.88 8.48
CA GLU A 254 -19.52 18.56 9.70
C GLU A 254 -18.70 18.15 10.94
N TYR A 255 -18.30 16.89 11.04
CA TYR A 255 -17.41 16.43 12.09
C TYR A 255 -16.05 17.16 12.03
N LYS A 256 -15.43 17.24 10.85
CA LYS A 256 -14.12 17.90 10.67
C LYS A 256 -14.18 19.41 10.89
N LYS A 257 -15.27 20.10 10.50
CA LYS A 257 -15.49 21.51 10.84
C LYS A 257 -15.35 21.74 12.35
N ARG A 258 -15.97 20.92 13.17
CA ARG A 258 -15.87 21.01 14.63
C ARG A 258 -14.47 20.71 15.17
N VAL A 259 -13.76 19.77 14.55
CA VAL A 259 -12.38 19.43 14.95
C VAL A 259 -11.42 20.58 14.63
N PHE A 260 -11.52 21.12 13.41
CA PHE A 260 -10.64 22.21 12.95
C PHE A 260 -10.94 23.55 13.67
N ALA A 261 -12.19 23.79 14.08
CA ALA A 261 -12.59 24.98 14.84
C ALA A 261 -11.90 25.10 16.22
N LYS A 262 -11.27 24.04 16.73
CA LYS A 262 -10.48 24.11 17.95
C LYS A 262 -9.17 24.88 17.78
N ASP A 263 -8.71 25.02 16.54
CA ASP A 263 -7.49 25.73 16.13
C ASP A 263 -6.23 25.38 16.96
N GLU A 264 -6.14 24.10 17.35
CA GLU A 264 -5.01 23.61 18.14
C GLU A 264 -3.78 23.41 17.26
N SER A 265 -2.62 23.84 17.73
CA SER A 265 -1.36 23.47 17.10
C SER A 265 -1.11 21.96 17.23
N LYS A 266 -0.59 21.35 16.19
CA LYS A 266 -0.37 19.89 16.14
C LYS A 266 0.87 19.54 15.35
N SER A 267 1.45 18.40 15.69
CA SER A 267 2.52 17.74 14.94
C SER A 267 1.99 16.42 14.44
N ILE A 268 2.20 16.13 13.17
CA ILE A 268 1.79 14.88 12.53
C ILE A 268 2.96 14.40 11.70
N ASP A 269 3.46 13.21 12.00
CA ASP A 269 4.55 12.59 11.26
C ASP A 269 4.08 11.24 10.70
N PHE A 270 4.49 10.92 9.45
CA PHE A 270 4.19 9.67 8.76
C PHE A 270 5.46 8.88 8.54
N SER A 271 5.42 7.58 8.84
CA SER A 271 6.51 6.62 8.59
C SER A 271 5.94 5.28 8.14
N ASP A 272 6.81 4.38 7.69
CA ASP A 272 6.44 3.03 7.24
C ASP A 272 5.38 3.04 6.13
N ILE A 273 5.54 3.95 5.16
CA ILE A 273 4.55 4.14 4.10
C ILE A 273 4.58 2.96 3.13
N ASN A 274 3.42 2.34 2.92
CA ASN A 274 3.23 1.26 1.98
C ASN A 274 2.04 1.59 1.07
N ILE A 275 2.27 1.59 -0.23
CA ILE A 275 1.29 1.88 -1.27
C ILE A 275 1.20 0.69 -2.20
N ALA A 276 0.12 -0.07 -2.12
CA ALA A 276 -0.14 -1.21 -2.98
C ALA A 276 -1.23 -0.88 -4.01
N PRO A 277 -1.08 -1.26 -5.28
CA PRO A 277 -2.21 -1.30 -6.19
C PRO A 277 -3.34 -2.12 -5.57
N TYR A 278 -4.58 -1.67 -5.75
CA TYR A 278 -5.77 -2.39 -5.33
C TYR A 278 -6.58 -2.75 -6.57
N PRO A 279 -6.26 -3.89 -7.21
CA PRO A 279 -6.94 -4.32 -8.42
C PRO A 279 -8.45 -4.46 -8.22
N SER A 280 -9.21 -4.24 -9.26
CA SER A 280 -10.66 -4.38 -9.28
C SER A 280 -11.16 -4.72 -10.69
N GLU A 281 -12.38 -5.22 -10.80
CA GLU A 281 -12.99 -5.60 -12.09
C GLU A 281 -13.65 -4.41 -12.82
N ASP A 282 -13.88 -3.30 -12.12
CA ASP A 282 -14.51 -2.10 -12.68
C ASP A 282 -13.54 -1.18 -13.46
N GLY A 283 -12.25 -1.55 -13.52
CA GLY A 283 -11.22 -0.82 -14.24
C GLY A 283 -10.81 0.51 -13.62
N ILE A 284 -11.34 0.86 -12.43
CA ILE A 284 -10.94 2.08 -11.73
C ILE A 284 -9.62 1.83 -11.02
N GLU A 285 -8.64 2.66 -11.28
CA GLU A 285 -7.35 2.61 -10.61
C GLU A 285 -7.48 3.02 -9.14
N ARG A 286 -7.17 2.09 -8.25
CA ARG A 286 -7.21 2.29 -6.80
C ARG A 286 -5.91 1.83 -6.17
N TYR A 287 -5.62 2.43 -5.00
CA TYR A 287 -4.47 2.07 -4.19
C TYR A 287 -4.88 1.95 -2.72
N ARG A 288 -4.30 0.98 -2.05
CA ARG A 288 -4.30 0.86 -0.60
C ARG A 288 -3.05 1.51 -0.07
N VAL A 289 -3.19 2.52 0.79
CA VAL A 289 -2.10 3.26 1.41
C VAL A 289 -2.13 3.00 2.91
N ARG A 290 -1.04 2.50 3.46
CA ARG A 290 -0.89 2.29 4.91
C ARG A 290 0.39 2.94 5.39
N PHE A 291 0.32 3.55 6.55
CA PHE A 291 1.49 4.18 7.20
C PHE A 291 1.28 4.25 8.71
N THR A 292 2.36 4.45 9.44
CA THR A 292 2.33 4.80 10.85
C THR A 292 2.12 6.31 10.97
N GLU A 293 1.08 6.73 11.71
CA GLU A 293 0.81 8.12 12.06
C GLU A 293 1.22 8.36 13.51
N ASP A 294 2.13 9.32 13.76
CA ASP A 294 2.42 9.89 15.07
C ASP A 294 1.81 11.28 15.15
N TYR A 295 0.69 11.40 15.87
CA TYR A 295 -0.09 12.64 16.02
C TYR A 295 0.02 13.18 17.45
N LYS A 296 0.30 14.47 17.60
CA LYS A 296 0.34 15.17 18.87
C LYS A 296 -0.33 16.52 18.75
N ALA A 297 -1.33 16.81 19.59
CA ALA A 297 -2.00 18.10 19.67
C ALA A 297 -1.63 18.84 20.97
N GLN A 298 -1.67 20.17 20.93
CA GLN A 298 -1.38 21.03 22.07
C GLN A 298 -2.31 20.75 23.27
N GLY A 299 -3.58 20.38 23.00
CA GLY A 299 -4.55 19.97 24.03
C GLY A 299 -4.26 18.64 24.71
N GLY A 300 -3.08 18.02 24.46
CA GLY A 300 -2.61 16.80 25.09
C GLY A 300 -3.05 15.50 24.42
N TYR A 301 -3.90 15.54 23.39
CA TYR A 301 -4.25 14.34 22.65
C TYR A 301 -3.06 13.82 21.84
N LYS A 302 -2.80 12.52 21.97
CA LYS A 302 -1.74 11.82 21.24
C LYS A 302 -2.30 10.54 20.63
N PHE A 303 -1.85 10.25 19.43
CA PHE A 303 -2.11 8.98 18.74
C PHE A 303 -0.84 8.50 18.07
N ASN A 304 -0.54 7.22 18.23
CA ASN A 304 0.48 6.54 17.45
C ASN A 304 -0.09 5.20 16.99
N GLY A 305 -0.19 5.01 15.70
CA GLY A 305 -0.79 3.80 15.16
C GLY A 305 -0.86 3.77 13.64
N THR A 306 -1.40 2.69 13.13
CA THR A 306 -1.55 2.50 11.68
C THR A 306 -2.74 3.28 11.14
N LYS A 307 -2.48 4.11 10.16
CA LYS A 307 -3.47 4.75 9.28
C LYS A 307 -3.62 3.92 8.01
N GLU A 308 -4.85 3.77 7.55
CA GLU A 308 -5.15 3.05 6.31
C GLU A 308 -6.13 3.85 5.46
N LEU A 309 -5.72 4.12 4.22
CA LEU A 309 -6.51 4.83 3.23
C LEU A 309 -6.72 3.95 2.00
N TYR A 310 -7.89 4.07 1.37
CA TYR A 310 -8.09 3.62 0.00
C TYR A 310 -8.32 4.84 -0.86
N VAL A 311 -7.49 5.00 -1.89
CA VAL A 311 -7.47 6.20 -2.72
C VAL A 311 -7.62 5.85 -4.20
N THR A 312 -8.14 6.80 -4.97
CA THR A 312 -8.10 6.82 -6.42
C THR A 312 -7.48 8.13 -6.90
N ILE A 313 -7.13 8.22 -8.17
CA ILE A 313 -6.58 9.45 -8.76
C ILE A 313 -7.63 10.03 -9.72
N LYS A 314 -8.04 11.26 -9.49
CA LYS A 314 -8.96 12.01 -10.34
C LYS A 314 -8.34 13.37 -10.68
N ALA A 315 -8.25 13.69 -11.98
CA ALA A 315 -7.65 14.93 -12.47
C ALA A 315 -6.25 15.23 -11.86
N GLY A 316 -5.39 14.20 -11.77
CA GLY A 316 -4.02 14.32 -11.26
C GLY A 316 -3.90 14.54 -9.75
N LYS A 317 -4.97 14.33 -8.99
CA LYS A 317 -5.00 14.44 -7.51
C LYS A 317 -5.57 13.18 -6.88
N ILE A 318 -5.08 12.83 -5.71
CA ILE A 318 -5.69 11.74 -4.95
C ILE A 318 -7.08 12.12 -4.43
N LYS A 319 -7.96 11.13 -4.40
CA LYS A 319 -9.26 11.20 -3.75
C LYS A 319 -9.39 10.02 -2.78
N ILE A 320 -9.59 10.32 -1.52
CA ILE A 320 -9.74 9.34 -0.45
C ILE A 320 -11.17 8.80 -0.50
N LEU A 321 -11.27 7.48 -0.68
CA LEU A 321 -12.54 6.74 -0.72
C LEU A 321 -12.89 6.17 0.65
N VAL A 322 -11.87 5.73 1.40
CA VAL A 322 -12.00 5.12 2.73
C VAL A 322 -10.83 5.56 3.60
N GLU A 323 -11.10 5.80 4.87
CA GLU A 323 -10.11 6.14 5.91
C GLU A 323 -10.40 5.39 7.21
N LYS A 324 -9.31 4.87 7.84
CA LYS A 324 -9.29 4.33 9.19
C LYS A 324 -8.26 5.07 10.03
#